data_0ffd40eaad403f782cd831a863ed7958
#
_entry.id   0ffd40eaad403f782cd831a863ed7958
#
_cell.length_a   1.000
_cell.length_b   1.000
_cell.length_c   1.000
_cell.angle_alpha   90.00
_cell.angle_beta   90.00
_cell.angle_gamma   90.00
#
_symmetry.space_group_name_H-M   'P 1'
#
loop_
_entity.id
_entity.type
_entity.pdbx_description
1 polymer ?
#
loop_
_entity_poly.entity_id
_entity_poly.type
_entity_poly.pdbx_seq_one_letter_code
_entity_poly.pdbx_strand_id
1 'polypeptide(L)'
;MNYFFIKQYFSLRWKRWLTIIPIIFFFAILLKYIAPLDFLPANKTLILKDYIFASLSYPFYILFIAPLLYSYLIYDIVTKDYEGGYITFIISRIENRVSYFISKILLIIITANIYFFMNLFILIIVGLIFRLPLHGDSYHEVLNISYKIGLNIYNIFLIQYGIYFIGLIAIGISLLVISLLFNNGIYSIIFTVLCFIQGRQAFFNNHKNLKWSLIGQLALSKHYPFCFSDSQVDPNYLSYMIGYTPYYSIKFYITISLIAFLVGILRINKMNFNKKI
;
A
#
# COMPACT_ATOMS: atom_id res chain seq x y z
N MET A 1 4.42 -23.91 12.78
CA MET A 1 3.06 -23.59 12.33
C MET A 1 3.03 -22.48 11.28
N ASN A 2 3.60 -21.29 11.54
CA ASN A 2 3.60 -20.16 10.60
C ASN A 2 4.21 -20.48 9.22
N TYR A 3 5.30 -21.27 9.17
CA TYR A 3 5.93 -21.68 7.92
C TYR A 3 4.99 -22.48 7.01
N PHE A 4 4.15 -23.34 7.56
CA PHE A 4 3.17 -24.13 6.81
C PHE A 4 2.16 -23.21 6.09
N PHE A 5 1.60 -22.20 6.79
CA PHE A 5 0.65 -21.25 6.20
C PHE A 5 1.28 -20.40 5.10
N ILE A 6 2.53 -19.97 5.30
CA ILE A 6 3.26 -19.19 4.30
C ILE A 6 3.48 -20.04 3.05
N LYS A 7 4.01 -21.28 3.20
CA LYS A 7 4.24 -22.20 2.09
C LYS A 7 2.93 -22.51 1.34
N GLN A 8 1.86 -22.82 2.07
CA GLN A 8 0.54 -23.09 1.49
C GLN A 8 0.00 -21.89 0.72
N TYR A 9 0.11 -20.70 1.27
CA TYR A 9 -0.34 -19.47 0.59
C TYR A 9 0.36 -19.28 -0.76
N PHE A 10 1.69 -19.32 -0.77
CA PHE A 10 2.44 -19.12 -2.02
C PHE A 10 2.21 -20.25 -3.02
N SER A 11 2.13 -21.50 -2.56
CA SER A 11 1.83 -22.65 -3.42
C SER A 11 0.45 -22.54 -4.09
N LEU A 12 -0.57 -22.08 -3.37
CA LEU A 12 -1.93 -21.97 -3.91
C LEU A 12 -2.15 -20.71 -4.75
N ARG A 13 -1.35 -19.66 -4.53
CA ARG A 13 -1.57 -18.33 -5.14
C ARG A 13 -0.44 -17.85 -6.06
N TRP A 14 0.52 -18.70 -6.40
CA TRP A 14 1.63 -18.33 -7.28
C TRP A 14 1.15 -17.76 -8.63
N LYS A 15 0.03 -18.30 -9.18
CA LYS A 15 -0.57 -17.80 -10.41
C LYS A 15 -0.99 -16.32 -10.31
N ARG A 16 -1.49 -15.88 -9.15
CA ARG A 16 -1.84 -14.47 -8.92
C ARG A 16 -0.62 -13.57 -8.91
N TRP A 17 0.47 -14.03 -8.31
CA TRP A 17 1.73 -13.30 -8.37
C TRP A 17 2.22 -13.16 -9.80
N LEU A 18 2.14 -14.22 -10.60
CA LEU A 18 2.50 -14.17 -12.01
C LEU A 18 1.60 -13.24 -12.83
N THR A 19 0.31 -13.12 -12.52
CA THR A 19 -0.57 -12.18 -13.24
C THR A 19 -0.33 -10.72 -12.86
N ILE A 20 0.09 -10.45 -11.63
CA ILE A 20 0.36 -9.09 -11.16
C ILE A 20 1.66 -8.52 -11.75
N ILE A 21 2.71 -9.33 -11.92
CA ILE A 21 4.00 -8.88 -12.44
C ILE A 21 3.88 -8.16 -13.79
N PRO A 22 3.25 -8.72 -14.84
CA PRO A 22 3.09 -8.03 -16.12
C PRO A 22 2.22 -6.78 -16.02
N ILE A 23 1.23 -6.75 -15.12
CA ILE A 23 0.40 -5.57 -14.90
C ILE A 23 1.25 -4.42 -14.29
N ILE A 24 2.04 -4.71 -13.25
CA ILE A 24 2.94 -3.70 -12.66
C ILE A 24 3.97 -3.25 -13.69
N PHE A 25 4.52 -4.17 -14.48
CA PHE A 25 5.50 -3.85 -15.53
C PHE A 25 4.88 -2.92 -16.59
N PHE A 26 3.65 -3.19 -17.04
CA PHE A 26 2.92 -2.32 -17.94
C PHE A 26 2.74 -0.90 -17.37
N PHE A 27 2.29 -0.80 -16.11
CA PHE A 27 2.15 0.49 -15.45
C PHE A 27 3.49 1.19 -15.23
N ALA A 28 4.55 0.47 -14.93
CA ALA A 28 5.88 1.04 -14.81
C ALA A 28 6.36 1.68 -16.12
N ILE A 29 6.12 1.02 -17.26
CA ILE A 29 6.41 1.60 -18.57
C ILE A 29 5.55 2.85 -18.82
N LEU A 30 4.26 2.77 -18.56
CA LEU A 30 3.32 3.87 -18.75
C LEU A 30 3.69 5.09 -17.90
N LEU A 31 4.03 4.87 -16.64
CA LEU A 31 4.46 5.91 -15.70
C LEU A 31 5.77 6.60 -16.11
N LYS A 32 6.68 5.91 -16.79
CA LYS A 32 7.89 6.53 -17.36
C LYS A 32 7.57 7.67 -18.34
N TYR A 33 6.45 7.60 -19.03
CA TYR A 33 6.04 8.64 -19.98
C TYR A 33 5.13 9.70 -19.36
N ILE A 34 4.24 9.31 -18.43
CA ILE A 34 3.21 10.20 -17.90
C ILE A 34 3.69 10.96 -16.67
N ALA A 35 4.32 10.28 -15.71
CA ALA A 35 4.69 10.90 -14.44
C ALA A 35 5.68 12.09 -14.57
N PRO A 36 6.65 12.08 -15.51
CA PRO A 36 7.55 13.21 -15.69
C PRO A 36 6.89 14.50 -16.21
N LEU A 37 5.73 14.39 -16.86
CA LEU A 37 5.04 15.54 -17.45
C LEU A 37 4.67 16.62 -16.41
N ASP A 38 4.50 16.21 -15.16
CA ASP A 38 4.08 17.10 -14.08
C ASP A 38 5.24 17.92 -13.48
N PHE A 39 6.52 17.51 -13.69
CA PHE A 39 7.64 18.14 -12.97
C PHE A 39 8.91 18.31 -13.80
N LEU A 40 9.05 17.60 -14.93
CA LEU A 40 10.30 17.62 -15.71
C LEU A 40 10.27 18.72 -16.77
N PRO A 41 11.22 19.68 -16.77
CA PRO A 41 11.35 20.66 -17.85
C PRO A 41 11.66 20.00 -19.20
N ALA A 42 11.12 20.55 -20.31
CA ALA A 42 11.22 19.98 -21.64
C ALA A 42 12.68 19.69 -22.11
N ASN A 43 13.66 20.46 -21.61
CA ASN A 43 15.07 20.37 -22.02
C ASN A 43 15.93 19.49 -21.06
N LYS A 44 15.29 18.76 -20.14
CA LYS A 44 16.01 17.96 -19.15
C LYS A 44 15.72 16.47 -19.31
N THR A 45 16.69 15.66 -18.92
CA THR A 45 16.59 14.20 -18.97
C THR A 45 16.08 13.65 -17.64
N LEU A 46 15.12 12.74 -17.71
CA LEU A 46 14.61 12.01 -16.54
C LEU A 46 15.72 11.10 -15.99
N ILE A 47 15.97 11.18 -14.69
CA ILE A 47 16.93 10.31 -14.00
C ILE A 47 16.19 9.21 -13.23
N LEU A 48 16.90 8.09 -12.95
CA LEU A 48 16.28 6.90 -12.34
C LEU A 48 15.61 7.20 -11.00
N LYS A 49 16.24 7.99 -10.13
CA LYS A 49 15.67 8.34 -8.81
C LYS A 49 14.37 9.13 -8.94
N ASP A 50 14.31 10.12 -9.84
CA ASP A 50 13.10 10.91 -10.09
C ASP A 50 11.99 10.03 -10.64
N TYR A 51 12.30 9.13 -11.57
CA TYR A 51 11.35 8.18 -12.12
C TYR A 51 10.73 7.29 -11.03
N ILE A 52 11.55 6.74 -10.12
CA ILE A 52 11.05 5.86 -9.05
C ILE A 52 10.12 6.64 -8.11
N PHE A 53 10.55 7.82 -7.64
CA PHE A 53 9.73 8.62 -6.72
C PHE A 53 8.47 9.17 -7.38
N ALA A 54 8.54 9.62 -8.63
CA ALA A 54 7.38 10.06 -9.39
C ALA A 54 6.38 8.92 -9.59
N SER A 55 6.85 7.72 -9.94
CA SER A 55 6.00 6.55 -10.11
C SER A 55 5.30 6.13 -8.82
N LEU A 56 6.04 6.11 -7.70
CA LEU A 56 5.48 5.79 -6.37
C LEU A 56 4.60 6.90 -5.80
N SER A 57 4.63 8.11 -6.35
CA SER A 57 3.79 9.24 -5.95
C SER A 57 2.67 9.53 -6.92
N TYR A 58 2.64 8.86 -8.09
CA TYR A 58 1.63 9.13 -9.12
C TYR A 58 0.22 8.76 -8.62
N PRO A 59 -0.73 9.72 -8.62
CA PRO A 59 -2.00 9.56 -7.92
C PRO A 59 -2.80 8.32 -8.34
N PHE A 60 -2.95 8.10 -9.64
CA PHE A 60 -3.71 6.95 -10.13
C PHE A 60 -3.07 5.61 -9.74
N TYR A 61 -1.74 5.54 -9.77
CA TYR A 61 -1.04 4.32 -9.40
C TYR A 61 -1.14 4.06 -7.89
N ILE A 62 -0.80 5.04 -7.06
CA ILE A 62 -0.72 4.83 -5.61
C ILE A 62 -2.09 4.75 -4.92
N LEU A 63 -3.11 5.46 -5.44
CA LEU A 63 -4.44 5.46 -4.86
C LEU A 63 -5.30 4.29 -5.35
N PHE A 64 -5.07 3.80 -6.57
CA PHE A 64 -5.96 2.79 -7.16
C PHE A 64 -5.22 1.51 -7.51
N ILE A 65 -4.28 1.56 -8.46
CA ILE A 65 -3.67 0.34 -9.02
C ILE A 65 -2.95 -0.47 -7.93
N ALA A 66 -2.07 0.16 -7.17
CA ALA A 66 -1.27 -0.53 -6.18
C ALA A 66 -2.11 -1.14 -5.04
N PRO A 67 -3.06 -0.43 -4.41
CA PRO A 67 -3.94 -1.03 -3.40
C PRO A 67 -4.88 -2.10 -3.97
N LEU A 68 -5.37 -1.94 -5.20
CA LEU A 68 -6.23 -2.93 -5.85
C LEU A 68 -5.49 -4.24 -6.13
N LEU A 69 -4.29 -4.18 -6.70
CA LEU A 69 -3.47 -5.35 -6.95
C LEU A 69 -3.05 -6.05 -5.66
N TYR A 70 -2.72 -5.27 -4.63
CA TYR A 70 -2.44 -5.81 -3.31
C TYR A 70 -3.69 -6.50 -2.71
N SER A 71 -4.86 -5.87 -2.81
CA SER A 71 -6.12 -6.46 -2.35
C SER A 71 -6.43 -7.76 -3.08
N TYR A 72 -6.16 -7.84 -4.37
CA TYR A 72 -6.32 -9.07 -5.17
C TYR A 72 -5.43 -10.22 -4.67
N LEU A 73 -4.27 -9.93 -4.10
CA LEU A 73 -3.43 -10.97 -3.50
C LEU A 73 -4.02 -11.53 -2.21
N ILE A 74 -4.72 -10.69 -1.42
CA ILE A 74 -5.04 -11.04 -0.03
C ILE A 74 -6.53 -11.22 0.27
N TYR A 75 -7.46 -10.82 -0.63
CA TYR A 75 -8.90 -10.73 -0.35
C TYR A 75 -9.53 -12.03 0.17
N ASP A 76 -9.01 -13.18 -0.21
CA ASP A 76 -9.54 -14.49 0.13
C ASP A 76 -8.64 -15.31 1.07
N ILE A 77 -7.72 -14.64 1.78
CA ILE A 77 -6.75 -15.31 2.67
C ILE A 77 -7.45 -16.22 3.70
N VAL A 78 -8.64 -15.83 4.15
CA VAL A 78 -9.42 -16.57 5.13
C VAL A 78 -10.59 -17.29 4.49
N THR A 79 -11.33 -16.65 3.60
CA THR A 79 -12.56 -17.23 3.01
C THR A 79 -12.28 -18.52 2.25
N LYS A 80 -11.15 -18.63 1.60
CA LYS A 80 -10.75 -19.84 0.89
C LYS A 80 -10.49 -21.05 1.82
N ASP A 81 -10.07 -20.80 3.04
CA ASP A 81 -9.91 -21.86 4.05
C ASP A 81 -11.29 -22.39 4.50
N TYR A 82 -12.32 -21.52 4.47
CA TYR A 82 -13.71 -21.92 4.72
C TYR A 82 -14.32 -22.72 3.56
N GLU A 83 -14.21 -22.19 2.35
CA GLU A 83 -14.78 -22.80 1.14
C GLU A 83 -14.19 -24.20 0.87
N GLY A 84 -12.91 -24.39 1.15
CA GLY A 84 -12.23 -25.68 0.99
C GLY A 84 -12.47 -26.68 2.11
N GLY A 85 -13.24 -26.35 3.17
CA GLY A 85 -13.40 -27.19 4.35
C GLY A 85 -12.11 -27.38 5.18
N TYR A 86 -11.01 -26.75 4.76
CA TYR A 86 -9.71 -26.87 5.44
C TYR A 86 -9.70 -26.26 6.84
N ILE A 87 -10.62 -25.35 7.11
CA ILE A 87 -10.62 -24.62 8.38
C ILE A 87 -10.85 -25.56 9.58
N THR A 88 -11.68 -26.59 9.45
CA THR A 88 -11.91 -27.59 10.50
C THR A 88 -10.64 -28.38 10.79
N PHE A 89 -9.89 -28.79 9.77
CA PHE A 89 -8.60 -29.46 9.92
C PHE A 89 -7.50 -28.55 10.48
N ILE A 90 -7.52 -27.27 10.11
CA ILE A 90 -6.55 -26.30 10.60
C ILE A 90 -6.82 -26.02 12.09
N ILE A 91 -8.08 -25.79 12.47
CA ILE A 91 -8.45 -25.45 13.85
C ILE A 91 -8.28 -26.65 14.80
N SER A 92 -8.56 -27.87 14.35
CA SER A 92 -8.28 -29.06 15.17
C SER A 92 -6.79 -29.27 15.50
N ARG A 93 -5.89 -28.73 14.68
CA ARG A 93 -4.44 -28.74 14.87
C ARG A 93 -3.88 -27.50 15.58
N ILE A 94 -4.68 -26.44 15.63
CA ILE A 94 -4.32 -25.17 16.28
C ILE A 94 -5.15 -25.08 17.55
N GLU A 95 -4.52 -25.18 18.70
CA GLU A 95 -5.16 -25.13 20.01
C GLU A 95 -5.96 -23.85 20.27
N ASN A 96 -5.66 -22.76 19.51
CA ASN A 96 -6.28 -21.45 19.74
C ASN A 96 -6.62 -20.73 18.43
N ARG A 97 -7.88 -20.27 18.30
CA ARG A 97 -8.41 -19.49 17.16
C ARG A 97 -7.66 -18.19 16.94
N VAL A 98 -7.21 -17.55 18.02
CA VAL A 98 -6.39 -16.33 17.96
C VAL A 98 -5.05 -16.58 17.29
N SER A 99 -4.44 -17.74 17.55
CA SER A 99 -3.18 -18.13 16.89
C SER A 99 -3.33 -18.27 15.37
N TYR A 100 -4.48 -18.79 14.89
CA TYR A 100 -4.81 -18.80 13.47
C TYR A 100 -4.88 -17.38 12.90
N PHE A 101 -5.60 -16.48 13.57
CA PHE A 101 -5.76 -15.10 13.13
C PHE A 101 -4.40 -14.37 13.06
N ILE A 102 -3.57 -14.52 14.09
CA ILE A 102 -2.20 -13.95 14.11
C ILE A 102 -1.37 -14.48 12.94
N SER A 103 -1.48 -15.76 12.62
CA SER A 103 -0.78 -16.35 11.46
C SER A 103 -1.19 -15.73 10.13
N LYS A 104 -2.46 -15.34 9.99
CA LYS A 104 -2.95 -14.63 8.79
C LYS A 104 -2.44 -13.19 8.74
N ILE A 105 -2.34 -12.51 9.87
CA ILE A 105 -1.72 -11.17 9.94
C ILE A 105 -0.25 -11.23 9.57
N LEU A 106 0.49 -12.20 10.09
CA LEU A 106 1.90 -12.39 9.73
C LEU A 106 2.07 -12.62 8.22
N LEU A 107 1.15 -13.38 7.62
CA LEU A 107 1.13 -13.57 6.18
C LEU A 107 0.88 -12.26 5.42
N ILE A 108 -0.02 -11.39 5.91
CA ILE A 108 -0.27 -10.06 5.35
C ILE A 108 1.00 -9.19 5.40
N ILE A 109 1.71 -9.21 6.52
CA ILE A 109 2.98 -8.46 6.69
C ILE A 109 4.01 -8.92 5.66
N ILE A 110 4.20 -10.23 5.52
CA ILE A 110 5.14 -10.79 4.54
C ILE A 110 4.72 -10.44 3.11
N THR A 111 3.44 -10.56 2.79
CA THR A 111 2.89 -10.25 1.46
C THR A 111 3.07 -8.77 1.13
N ALA A 112 2.82 -7.86 2.08
CA ALA A 112 3.03 -6.42 1.92
C ALA A 112 4.49 -6.09 1.61
N ASN A 113 5.41 -6.72 2.33
CA ASN A 113 6.85 -6.54 2.13
C ASN A 113 7.29 -7.00 0.73
N ILE A 114 6.95 -8.24 0.37
CA ILE A 114 7.29 -8.79 -0.96
C ILE A 114 6.66 -7.95 -2.07
N TYR A 115 5.41 -7.52 -1.90
CA TYR A 115 4.70 -6.70 -2.87
C TYR A 115 5.38 -5.33 -3.08
N PHE A 116 5.81 -4.66 -2.00
CA PHE A 116 6.55 -3.40 -2.10
C PHE A 116 7.86 -3.56 -2.87
N PHE A 117 8.68 -4.54 -2.45
CA PHE A 117 9.99 -4.75 -3.10
C PHE A 117 9.84 -5.23 -4.56
N MET A 118 8.82 -5.99 -4.87
CA MET A 118 8.50 -6.38 -6.24
C MET A 118 8.17 -5.14 -7.11
N ASN A 119 7.35 -4.21 -6.61
CA ASN A 119 7.06 -2.96 -7.30
C ASN A 119 8.34 -2.15 -7.54
N LEU A 120 9.14 -1.95 -6.48
CA LEU A 120 10.41 -1.22 -6.57
C LEU A 120 11.37 -1.86 -7.58
N PHE A 121 11.52 -3.17 -7.52
CA PHE A 121 12.39 -3.93 -8.42
C PHE A 121 11.96 -3.79 -9.88
N ILE A 122 10.66 -3.85 -10.16
CA ILE A 122 10.13 -3.66 -11.52
C ILE A 122 10.39 -2.23 -12.00
N LEU A 123 10.19 -1.22 -11.17
CA LEU A 123 10.53 0.17 -11.53
C LEU A 123 12.02 0.33 -11.85
N ILE A 124 12.91 -0.25 -11.05
CA ILE A 124 14.35 -0.22 -11.32
C ILE A 124 14.67 -0.89 -12.67
N ILE A 125 14.11 -2.09 -12.92
CA ILE A 125 14.33 -2.81 -14.17
C ILE A 125 13.87 -1.98 -15.37
N VAL A 126 12.67 -1.40 -15.31
CA VAL A 126 12.15 -0.55 -16.38
C VAL A 126 13.04 0.67 -16.59
N GLY A 127 13.48 1.33 -15.52
CA GLY A 127 14.41 2.45 -15.62
C GLY A 127 15.73 2.07 -16.28
N LEU A 128 16.29 0.90 -15.98
CA LEU A 128 17.51 0.39 -16.60
C LEU A 128 17.30 0.01 -18.08
N ILE A 129 16.16 -0.62 -18.43
CA ILE A 129 15.82 -0.93 -19.83
C ILE A 129 15.75 0.35 -20.66
N PHE A 130 15.20 1.42 -20.13
CA PHE A 130 15.14 2.72 -20.80
C PHE A 130 16.43 3.54 -20.63
N ARG A 131 17.49 2.96 -20.05
CA ARG A 131 18.82 3.59 -19.87
C ARG A 131 18.73 4.93 -19.15
N LEU A 132 17.86 5.05 -18.15
CA LEU A 132 17.76 6.28 -17.36
C LEU A 132 19.06 6.52 -16.59
N PRO A 133 19.63 7.74 -16.61
CA PRO A 133 20.85 8.08 -15.89
C PRO A 133 20.70 7.82 -14.38
N LEU A 134 21.70 7.21 -13.76
CA LEU A 134 21.74 6.96 -12.31
C LEU A 134 22.04 8.23 -11.51
N HIS A 135 22.83 9.13 -12.12
CA HIS A 135 23.31 10.37 -11.52
C HIS A 135 22.78 11.57 -12.29
N GLY A 136 22.62 12.69 -11.61
CA GLY A 136 22.13 13.95 -12.16
C GLY A 136 21.35 14.75 -11.14
N ASP A 137 20.97 15.98 -11.53
CA ASP A 137 20.12 16.85 -10.71
C ASP A 137 18.69 16.32 -10.70
N SER A 138 18.09 16.31 -9.52
CA SER A 138 16.69 15.91 -9.36
C SER A 138 15.76 17.08 -9.65
N TYR A 139 14.67 16.79 -10.34
CA TYR A 139 13.59 17.74 -10.61
C TYR A 139 12.30 17.37 -9.88
N HIS A 140 12.21 16.16 -9.32
CA HIS A 140 11.03 15.74 -8.58
C HIS A 140 10.90 16.50 -7.26
N GLU A 141 9.73 17.09 -7.02
CA GLU A 141 9.47 18.01 -5.89
C GLU A 141 9.85 17.41 -4.53
N VAL A 142 9.46 16.18 -4.25
CA VAL A 142 9.77 15.50 -2.98
C VAL A 142 11.28 15.42 -2.74
N LEU A 143 12.07 15.12 -3.77
CA LEU A 143 13.52 15.04 -3.66
C LEU A 143 14.15 16.41 -3.49
N ASN A 144 13.68 17.41 -4.24
CA ASN A 144 14.20 18.78 -4.14
C ASN A 144 13.94 19.39 -2.76
N ILE A 145 12.73 19.25 -2.24
CA ILE A 145 12.39 19.73 -0.89
C ILE A 145 13.24 19.00 0.14
N SER A 146 13.39 17.68 -0.01
CA SER A 146 14.18 16.87 0.92
C SER A 146 15.63 17.29 1.00
N TYR A 147 16.26 17.58 -0.15
CA TYR A 147 17.63 18.07 -0.17
C TYR A 147 17.75 19.45 0.47
N LYS A 148 16.76 20.34 0.28
CA LYS A 148 16.73 21.67 0.93
C LYS A 148 16.67 21.57 2.47
N ILE A 149 15.99 20.56 3.01
CA ILE A 149 15.90 20.31 4.46
C ILE A 149 17.01 19.40 4.99
N GLY A 150 18.03 19.08 4.19
CA GLY A 150 19.19 18.30 4.58
C GLY A 150 18.98 16.79 4.67
N LEU A 151 17.90 16.27 4.09
CA LEU A 151 17.66 14.82 4.02
C LEU A 151 18.41 14.23 2.82
N ASN A 152 19.07 13.09 3.03
CA ASN A 152 19.66 12.31 1.96
C ASN A 152 18.61 11.35 1.33
N ILE A 153 18.95 10.81 0.15
CA ILE A 153 18.06 9.94 -0.61
C ILE A 153 17.63 8.67 0.18
N TYR A 154 18.52 8.14 1.03
CA TYR A 154 18.22 6.95 1.84
C TYR A 154 17.14 7.25 2.88
N ASN A 155 17.20 8.41 3.54
CA ASN A 155 16.20 8.81 4.52
C ASN A 155 14.83 9.00 3.88
N ILE A 156 14.78 9.61 2.69
CA ILE A 156 13.53 9.81 1.95
C ILE A 156 12.93 8.45 1.54
N PHE A 157 13.79 7.56 1.03
CA PHE A 157 13.38 6.21 0.67
C PHE A 157 12.83 5.43 1.88
N LEU A 158 13.49 5.52 3.03
CA LEU A 158 13.01 4.87 4.26
C LEU A 158 11.66 5.44 4.73
N ILE A 159 11.45 6.76 4.61
CA ILE A 159 10.16 7.40 4.94
C ILE A 159 9.07 6.90 3.98
N GLN A 160 9.33 6.90 2.66
CA GLN A 160 8.39 6.40 1.65
C GLN A 160 8.08 4.91 1.87
N TYR A 161 9.11 4.10 2.11
CA TYR A 161 8.94 2.69 2.44
C TYR A 161 8.08 2.50 3.69
N GLY A 162 8.39 3.24 4.76
CA GLY A 162 7.66 3.14 6.03
C GLY A 162 6.17 3.44 5.88
N ILE A 163 5.81 4.55 5.22
CA ILE A 163 4.41 4.92 4.97
C ILE A 163 3.71 3.85 4.13
N TYR A 164 4.33 3.47 3.02
CA TYR A 164 3.74 2.53 2.08
C TYR A 164 3.57 1.14 2.71
N PHE A 165 4.61 0.63 3.36
CA PHE A 165 4.61 -0.69 3.98
C PHE A 165 3.59 -0.79 5.13
N ILE A 166 3.61 0.17 6.08
CA ILE A 166 2.67 0.19 7.20
C ILE A 166 1.25 0.44 6.69
N GLY A 167 1.09 1.29 5.67
CA GLY A 167 -0.20 1.52 5.01
C GLY A 167 -0.77 0.26 4.36
N LEU A 168 0.04 -0.52 3.64
CA LEU A 168 -0.39 -1.80 3.07
C LEU A 168 -0.78 -2.81 4.16
N ILE A 169 -0.05 -2.85 5.28
CA ILE A 169 -0.42 -3.70 6.42
C ILE A 169 -1.79 -3.28 6.98
N ALA A 170 -2.02 -1.99 7.19
CA ALA A 170 -3.29 -1.47 7.70
C ALA A 170 -4.45 -1.79 6.75
N ILE A 171 -4.26 -1.58 5.44
CA ILE A 171 -5.22 -1.99 4.42
C ILE A 171 -5.45 -3.50 4.50
N GLY A 172 -4.39 -4.31 4.54
CA GLY A 172 -4.49 -5.76 4.56
C GLY A 172 -5.23 -6.32 5.77
N ILE A 173 -4.95 -5.81 6.98
CA ILE A 173 -5.65 -6.23 8.19
C ILE A 173 -7.13 -5.80 8.11
N SER A 174 -7.43 -4.61 7.61
CA SER A 174 -8.81 -4.15 7.41
C SER A 174 -9.57 -5.05 6.44
N LEU A 175 -8.96 -5.43 5.32
CA LEU A 175 -9.55 -6.36 4.34
C LEU A 175 -9.77 -7.75 4.92
N LEU A 176 -8.83 -8.25 5.71
CA LEU A 176 -8.97 -9.51 6.43
C LEU A 176 -10.20 -9.48 7.34
N VAL A 177 -10.35 -8.41 8.13
CA VAL A 177 -11.46 -8.27 9.07
C VAL A 177 -12.80 -8.14 8.33
N ILE A 178 -12.87 -7.38 7.25
CA ILE A 178 -14.07 -7.25 6.42
C ILE A 178 -14.44 -8.61 5.82
N SER A 179 -13.50 -9.37 5.30
CA SER A 179 -13.77 -10.71 4.77
C SER A 179 -14.30 -11.66 5.85
N LEU A 180 -13.83 -11.53 7.09
CA LEU A 180 -14.32 -12.27 8.25
C LEU A 180 -15.72 -11.84 8.70
N LEU A 181 -16.04 -10.55 8.65
CA LEU A 181 -17.35 -10.03 9.05
C LEU A 181 -18.45 -10.50 8.11
N PHE A 182 -18.20 -10.48 6.81
CA PHE A 182 -19.16 -10.83 5.77
C PHE A 182 -19.05 -12.28 5.29
N ASN A 183 -18.05 -13.04 5.77
CA ASN A 183 -17.73 -14.41 5.32
C ASN A 183 -17.52 -14.52 3.80
N ASN A 184 -17.14 -13.44 3.14
CA ASN A 184 -16.91 -13.40 1.70
C ASN A 184 -15.80 -12.40 1.36
N GLY A 185 -14.82 -12.86 0.59
CA GLY A 185 -13.67 -12.04 0.16
C GLY A 185 -14.02 -10.91 -0.81
N ILE A 186 -15.14 -11.00 -1.56
CA ILE A 186 -15.56 -9.98 -2.51
C ILE A 186 -15.79 -8.63 -1.83
N TYR A 187 -16.34 -8.62 -0.60
CA TYR A 187 -16.54 -7.38 0.16
C TYR A 187 -15.22 -6.64 0.46
N SER A 188 -14.12 -7.37 0.55
CA SER A 188 -12.78 -6.74 0.71
C SER A 188 -12.38 -5.94 -0.54
N ILE A 189 -12.67 -6.46 -1.73
CA ILE A 189 -12.40 -5.75 -2.99
C ILE A 189 -13.30 -4.52 -3.10
N ILE A 190 -14.61 -4.67 -2.80
CA ILE A 190 -15.58 -3.56 -2.79
C ILE A 190 -15.11 -2.46 -1.83
N PHE A 191 -14.66 -2.83 -0.63
CA PHE A 191 -14.13 -1.88 0.35
C PHE A 191 -12.90 -1.14 -0.19
N THR A 192 -11.99 -1.82 -0.89
CA THR A 192 -10.83 -1.17 -1.51
C THR A 192 -11.26 -0.12 -2.53
N VAL A 193 -12.27 -0.43 -3.35
CA VAL A 193 -12.81 0.52 -4.33
C VAL A 193 -13.46 1.73 -3.64
N LEU A 194 -14.20 1.52 -2.55
CA LEU A 194 -14.77 2.62 -1.76
C LEU A 194 -13.68 3.50 -1.14
N CYS A 195 -12.64 2.91 -0.58
CA CYS A 195 -11.48 3.63 -0.07
C CYS A 195 -10.75 4.42 -1.18
N PHE A 196 -10.71 3.88 -2.41
CA PHE A 196 -10.18 4.60 -3.57
C PHE A 196 -11.01 5.84 -3.90
N ILE A 197 -12.34 5.71 -3.98
CA ILE A 197 -13.22 6.84 -4.29
C ILE A 197 -13.04 7.94 -3.24
N GLN A 198 -13.05 7.58 -1.96
CA GLN A 198 -12.81 8.51 -0.86
C GLN A 198 -11.40 9.11 -0.91
N GLY A 199 -10.39 8.29 -1.17
CA GLY A 199 -8.99 8.73 -1.27
C GLY A 199 -8.76 9.68 -2.43
N ARG A 200 -9.34 9.41 -3.61
CA ARG A 200 -9.29 10.29 -4.77
C ARG A 200 -9.93 11.64 -4.48
N GLN A 201 -11.12 11.64 -3.89
CA GLN A 201 -11.82 12.88 -3.53
C GLN A 201 -11.00 13.71 -2.53
N ALA A 202 -10.42 13.07 -1.51
CA ALA A 202 -9.57 13.73 -0.53
C ALA A 202 -8.29 14.28 -1.17
N PHE A 203 -7.69 13.53 -2.09
CA PHE A 203 -6.42 13.90 -2.73
C PHE A 203 -6.55 15.12 -3.65
N PHE A 204 -7.62 15.22 -4.44
CA PHE A 204 -7.79 16.27 -5.44
C PHE A 204 -8.68 17.43 -4.99
N ASN A 205 -9.75 17.16 -4.24
CA ASN A 205 -10.79 18.15 -3.99
C ASN A 205 -10.90 18.60 -2.53
N ASN A 206 -10.52 17.77 -1.57
CA ASN A 206 -10.72 18.07 -0.15
C ASN A 206 -9.57 17.60 0.71
N HIS A 207 -8.52 18.38 0.74
CA HIS A 207 -7.29 18.06 1.52
C HIS A 207 -7.52 17.89 3.04
N LYS A 208 -8.61 18.48 3.60
CA LYS A 208 -8.97 18.27 5.01
C LYS A 208 -9.26 16.81 5.32
N ASN A 209 -9.91 16.11 4.39
CA ASN A 209 -10.26 14.71 4.52
C ASN A 209 -9.08 13.75 4.26
N LEU A 210 -7.95 14.28 3.77
CA LEU A 210 -6.77 13.46 3.49
C LEU A 210 -6.24 12.78 4.76
N LYS A 211 -6.29 13.46 5.90
CA LYS A 211 -5.89 12.93 7.23
C LYS A 211 -6.70 11.69 7.65
N TRP A 212 -7.88 11.49 7.08
CA TRP A 212 -8.78 10.37 7.40
C TRP A 212 -8.86 9.33 6.29
N SER A 213 -8.15 9.53 5.19
CA SER A 213 -8.17 8.62 4.07
C SER A 213 -7.19 7.46 4.26
N LEU A 214 -7.69 6.23 4.23
CA LEU A 214 -6.85 5.05 4.36
C LEU A 214 -5.85 4.90 3.20
N ILE A 215 -6.26 5.22 1.98
CA ILE A 215 -5.42 5.09 0.78
C ILE A 215 -4.72 6.41 0.45
N GLY A 216 -5.38 7.56 0.66
CA GLY A 216 -4.83 8.87 0.32
C GLY A 216 -3.53 9.22 1.05
N GLN A 217 -3.30 8.62 2.21
CA GLN A 217 -2.08 8.82 3.00
C GLN A 217 -0.86 8.03 2.50
N LEU A 218 -0.99 7.18 1.48
CA LEU A 218 0.16 6.46 0.92
C LEU A 218 1.13 7.36 0.14
N ALA A 219 0.65 8.50 -0.37
CA ALA A 219 1.42 9.41 -1.20
C ALA A 219 2.29 10.36 -0.36
N LEU A 220 3.60 10.16 -0.34
CA LEU A 220 4.55 11.00 0.39
C LEU A 220 4.49 12.48 -0.07
N SER A 221 4.24 12.73 -1.36
CA SER A 221 4.12 14.07 -1.93
C SER A 221 3.02 14.95 -1.32
N LYS A 222 2.09 14.37 -0.54
CA LYS A 222 1.05 15.13 0.16
C LYS A 222 1.35 15.39 1.63
N HIS A 223 2.48 14.91 2.14
CA HIS A 223 2.86 15.12 3.54
C HIS A 223 3.74 16.36 3.70
N TYR A 224 3.54 17.08 4.80
CA TYR A 224 4.46 18.15 5.19
C TYR A 224 5.83 17.57 5.61
N PRO A 225 6.98 18.12 5.19
CA PRO A 225 7.14 19.32 4.34
C PRO A 225 7.14 19.04 2.82
N PHE A 226 6.99 17.79 2.36
CA PHE A 226 7.18 17.38 0.96
C PHE A 226 6.09 17.87 0.00
N CYS A 227 4.98 18.41 0.54
CA CYS A 227 3.85 18.90 -0.26
C CYS A 227 3.99 20.34 -0.77
N PHE A 228 5.13 21.00 -0.47
CA PHE A 228 5.33 22.41 -0.83
C PHE A 228 6.50 22.58 -1.80
N SER A 229 6.20 22.90 -3.03
CA SER A 229 7.14 23.58 -3.92
C SER A 229 7.11 25.11 -3.61
N ASP A 230 8.23 25.80 -3.85
CA ASP A 230 8.47 27.20 -3.47
C ASP A 230 7.48 28.26 -3.98
N SER A 231 6.42 27.91 -4.67
CA SER A 231 5.50 28.86 -5.30
C SER A 231 4.07 28.70 -4.78
N GLN A 232 3.62 29.71 -4.06
CA GLN A 232 2.19 30.04 -3.85
C GLN A 232 1.35 29.01 -3.09
N VAL A 233 1.66 28.79 -1.84
CA VAL A 233 0.76 28.01 -0.98
C VAL A 233 -0.24 28.97 -0.33
N ASP A 234 -1.54 28.73 -0.53
CA ASP A 234 -2.61 29.38 0.21
C ASP A 234 -2.33 29.21 1.73
N PRO A 235 -2.26 30.30 2.53
CA PRO A 235 -2.05 30.23 3.97
C PRO A 235 -3.05 29.30 4.69
N ASN A 236 -4.28 29.21 4.19
CA ASN A 236 -5.27 28.29 4.73
C ASN A 236 -4.90 26.83 4.47
N TYR A 237 -4.38 26.51 3.29
CA TYR A 237 -3.88 25.18 2.98
C TYR A 237 -2.68 24.81 3.86
N LEU A 238 -1.75 25.74 4.07
CA LEU A 238 -0.59 25.56 4.92
C LEU A 238 -0.98 25.16 6.35
N SER A 239 -1.92 25.87 6.95
CA SER A 239 -2.39 25.59 8.31
C SER A 239 -2.94 24.17 8.49
N TYR A 240 -3.59 23.64 7.46
CA TYR A 240 -4.07 22.25 7.46
C TYR A 240 -2.98 21.22 7.32
N MET A 241 -1.95 21.52 6.54
CA MET A 241 -0.93 20.54 6.16
C MET A 241 0.22 20.44 7.16
N ILE A 242 0.48 21.48 7.96
CA ILE A 242 1.56 21.47 8.98
C ILE A 242 1.48 20.26 9.93
N GLY A 243 0.28 19.85 10.35
CA GLY A 243 0.09 18.66 11.19
C GLY A 243 0.02 17.34 10.41
N TYR A 244 0.06 17.37 9.07
CA TYR A 244 -0.03 16.17 8.22
C TYR A 244 1.36 15.70 7.78
N THR A 245 2.08 15.14 8.72
CA THR A 245 3.45 14.63 8.53
C THR A 245 3.46 13.13 8.22
N PRO A 246 4.55 12.56 7.68
CA PRO A 246 4.75 11.12 7.59
C PRO A 246 4.49 10.36 8.90
N TYR A 247 4.91 10.95 10.00
CA TYR A 247 4.70 10.38 11.33
C TYR A 247 3.21 10.32 11.75
N TYR A 248 2.41 11.33 11.35
CA TYR A 248 0.96 11.29 11.54
C TYR A 248 0.34 10.07 10.83
N SER A 249 0.71 9.84 9.58
CA SER A 249 0.18 8.70 8.79
C SER A 249 0.59 7.36 9.37
N ILE A 250 1.82 7.22 9.83
CA ILE A 250 2.27 6.01 10.53
C ILE A 250 1.43 5.76 11.79
N LYS A 251 1.19 6.77 12.62
CA LYS A 251 0.31 6.67 13.80
C LYS A 251 -1.10 6.28 13.41
N PHE A 252 -1.67 6.92 12.41
CA PHE A 252 -3.00 6.63 11.90
C PHE A 252 -3.13 5.17 11.44
N TYR A 253 -2.19 4.67 10.64
CA TYR A 253 -2.18 3.28 10.18
C TYR A 253 -2.03 2.27 11.32
N ILE A 254 -1.17 2.55 12.30
CA ILE A 254 -1.04 1.70 13.49
C ILE A 254 -2.36 1.67 14.26
N THR A 255 -3.00 2.81 14.46
CA THR A 255 -4.29 2.90 15.17
C THR A 255 -5.37 2.10 14.45
N ILE A 256 -5.52 2.25 13.14
CA ILE A 256 -6.49 1.46 12.34
C ILE A 256 -6.17 -0.03 12.42
N SER A 257 -4.90 -0.40 12.31
CA SER A 257 -4.47 -1.80 12.40
C SER A 257 -4.83 -2.41 13.77
N LEU A 258 -4.65 -1.67 14.85
CA LEU A 258 -5.00 -2.11 16.20
C LEU A 258 -6.52 -2.26 16.37
N ILE A 259 -7.31 -1.30 15.89
CA ILE A 259 -8.79 -1.38 15.94
C ILE A 259 -9.25 -2.60 15.12
N ALA A 260 -8.78 -2.75 13.90
CA ALA A 260 -9.11 -3.88 13.05
C ALA A 260 -8.67 -5.22 13.68
N PHE A 261 -7.49 -5.28 14.30
CA PHE A 261 -7.00 -6.44 15.03
C PHE A 261 -7.96 -6.85 16.16
N LEU A 262 -8.38 -5.91 17.00
CA LEU A 262 -9.32 -6.16 18.09
C LEU A 262 -10.68 -6.67 17.58
N VAL A 263 -11.24 -6.02 16.55
CA VAL A 263 -12.49 -6.45 15.91
C VAL A 263 -12.35 -7.86 15.33
N GLY A 264 -11.21 -8.16 14.69
CA GLY A 264 -10.91 -9.48 14.13
C GLY A 264 -10.86 -10.58 15.20
N ILE A 265 -10.21 -10.33 16.34
CA ILE A 265 -10.19 -11.27 17.48
C ILE A 265 -11.60 -11.52 18.01
N LEU A 266 -12.37 -10.47 18.24
CA LEU A 266 -13.75 -10.61 18.73
C LEU A 266 -14.61 -11.41 17.77
N ARG A 267 -14.45 -11.19 16.47
CA ARG A 267 -15.20 -11.92 15.45
C ARG A 267 -14.80 -13.38 15.38
N ILE A 268 -13.50 -13.70 15.32
CA ILE A 268 -13.04 -15.08 15.14
C ILE A 268 -13.39 -15.96 16.35
N ASN A 269 -13.42 -15.38 17.55
CA ASN A 269 -13.84 -16.10 18.76
C ASN A 269 -15.33 -16.47 18.72
N LYS A 270 -16.19 -15.66 18.07
CA LYS A 270 -17.63 -15.89 17.94
C LYS A 270 -18.01 -16.75 16.74
N MET A 271 -17.07 -17.05 15.82
CA MET A 271 -17.40 -17.83 14.63
C MET A 271 -17.61 -19.30 14.94
N ASN A 272 -18.72 -19.85 14.43
CA ASN A 272 -19.02 -21.28 14.53
C ASN A 272 -18.47 -22.00 13.30
N PHE A 273 -17.33 -22.67 13.44
CA PHE A 273 -16.63 -23.35 12.36
C PHE A 273 -17.28 -24.67 11.94
N ASN A 274 -18.28 -25.17 12.70
CA ASN A 274 -18.98 -26.42 12.42
C ASN A 274 -20.18 -26.28 11.46
N LYS A 275 -20.58 -25.06 11.11
CA LYS A 275 -21.61 -24.87 10.08
C LYS A 275 -20.96 -24.91 8.71
N LYS A 276 -21.22 -25.95 7.92
CA LYS A 276 -21.05 -25.93 6.47
C LYS A 276 -21.83 -24.72 5.94
N ILE A 277 -21.17 -23.78 5.32
CA ILE A 277 -21.78 -22.71 4.54
C ILE A 277 -22.14 -23.28 3.18
#